data_10c05be38ef4ff38b13c080e3b317bc5
#
_entry.id   10c05be38ef4ff38b13c080e3b317bc5
#
_cell.length_a   1.000
_cell.length_b   1.000
_cell.length_c   1.000
_cell.angle_alpha   90.00
_cell.angle_beta   90.00
_cell.angle_gamma   90.00
#
_symmetry.space_group_name_H-M   'P 1'
#
loop_
_entity.id
_entity.type
_entity.pdbx_description
1 polymer ?
#
loop_
_entity_poly.entity_id
_entity_poly.type
_entity_poly.pdbx_seq_one_letter_code
_entity_poly.pdbx_strand_id
1 'polypeptide(L)'
;MMNNENGRSMVEMLGVLAIIGVLSVAGILGYTIAMRKYRANEIAHAISIMVSAMQTTNSDFTNGLSYTTLIDGASLPSGVDSLSATDEHTIVLETDVGNADLCNEVERLFGDDSSRAIYVYANDCDDDEKLTIKVK
;
A
#
# COMPACT_ATOMS: atom_id res chain seq x y z
N MET A 1 -13.76 57.61 13.17
CA MET A 1 -12.74 56.94 12.29
C MET A 1 -12.05 55.75 12.90
N MET A 2 -12.01 55.62 14.22
CA MET A 2 -11.37 54.46 14.88
C MET A 2 -12.19 53.13 14.80
N ASN A 3 -13.49 53.21 14.55
CA ASN A 3 -14.37 52.04 14.54
C ASN A 3 -14.30 51.17 13.29
N ASN A 4 -13.78 51.72 12.18
CA ASN A 4 -13.67 50.95 10.94
C ASN A 4 -12.43 50.04 10.89
N GLU A 5 -11.40 50.36 11.64
CA GLU A 5 -10.17 49.55 11.68
C GLU A 5 -10.36 48.24 12.44
N ASN A 6 -11.15 48.25 13.52
CA ASN A 6 -11.44 47.05 14.29
C ASN A 6 -12.26 46.02 13.49
N GLY A 7 -13.26 46.48 12.72
CA GLY A 7 -14.04 45.63 11.84
C GLY A 7 -13.23 45.02 10.69
N ARG A 8 -12.36 45.79 10.15
CA ARG A 8 -11.47 45.34 9.07
C ARG A 8 -10.47 44.26 9.54
N SER A 9 -9.89 44.46 10.71
CA SER A 9 -9.01 43.48 11.35
C SER A 9 -9.73 42.17 11.67
N MET A 10 -10.98 42.22 12.11
CA MET A 10 -11.77 41.00 12.35
C MET A 10 -12.07 40.21 11.08
N VAL A 11 -12.39 40.90 9.98
CA VAL A 11 -12.63 40.26 8.67
C VAL A 11 -11.37 39.65 8.13
N GLU A 12 -10.23 40.28 8.27
CA GLU A 12 -8.92 39.75 7.88
C GLU A 12 -8.59 38.48 8.70
N MET A 13 -8.81 38.49 10.00
CA MET A 13 -8.63 37.34 10.87
C MET A 13 -9.53 36.16 10.48
N LEU A 14 -10.78 36.40 10.18
CA LEU A 14 -11.71 35.38 9.68
C LEU A 14 -11.28 34.81 8.35
N GLY A 15 -10.78 35.65 7.45
CA GLY A 15 -10.23 35.20 6.17
C GLY A 15 -9.02 34.27 6.33
N VAL A 16 -8.10 34.61 7.20
CA VAL A 16 -6.93 33.77 7.53
C VAL A 16 -7.35 32.43 8.14
N LEU A 17 -8.27 32.44 9.10
CA LEU A 17 -8.79 31.22 9.73
C LEU A 17 -9.48 30.31 8.70
N ALA A 18 -10.23 30.88 7.77
CA ALA A 18 -10.87 30.11 6.70
C ALA A 18 -9.83 29.41 5.79
N ILE A 19 -8.78 30.12 5.40
CA ILE A 19 -7.69 29.55 4.58
C ILE A 19 -6.97 28.44 5.33
N ILE A 20 -6.63 28.68 6.59
CA ILE A 20 -5.98 27.65 7.45
C ILE A 20 -6.87 26.43 7.58
N GLY A 21 -8.17 26.59 7.78
CA GLY A 21 -9.12 25.50 7.85
C GLY A 21 -9.14 24.63 6.59
N VAL A 22 -9.23 25.25 5.41
CA VAL A 22 -9.21 24.54 4.12
C VAL A 22 -7.88 23.82 3.91
N LEU A 23 -6.76 24.47 4.18
CA LEU A 23 -5.44 23.87 4.04
C LEU A 23 -5.22 22.70 4.98
N SER A 24 -5.75 22.78 6.20
CA SER A 24 -5.66 21.71 7.19
C SER A 24 -6.38 20.45 6.73
N VAL A 25 -7.59 20.58 6.22
CA VAL A 25 -8.38 19.46 5.68
C VAL A 25 -7.68 18.86 4.45
N ALA A 26 -7.26 19.71 3.53
CA ALA A 26 -6.54 19.26 2.33
C ALA A 26 -5.22 18.55 2.67
N GLY A 27 -4.51 19.04 3.69
CA GLY A 27 -3.28 18.41 4.16
C GLY A 27 -3.51 17.01 4.74
N ILE A 28 -4.54 16.82 5.55
CA ILE A 28 -4.88 15.50 6.12
C ILE A 28 -5.24 14.51 5.01
N LEU A 29 -6.09 14.92 4.07
CA LEU A 29 -6.48 14.07 2.95
C LEU A 29 -5.28 13.70 2.06
N GLY A 30 -4.43 14.66 1.75
CA GLY A 30 -3.20 14.41 0.99
C GLY A 30 -2.25 13.45 1.71
N TYR A 31 -2.10 13.61 3.02
CA TYR A 31 -1.28 12.73 3.84
C TYR A 31 -1.78 11.29 3.83
N THR A 32 -3.08 11.05 4.00
CA THR A 32 -3.65 9.69 4.00
C THR A 32 -3.43 8.98 2.67
N ILE A 33 -3.61 9.69 1.55
CA ILE A 33 -3.37 9.14 0.21
C ILE A 33 -1.88 8.84 0.01
N ALA A 34 -1.00 9.74 0.41
CA ALA A 34 0.45 9.57 0.30
C ALA A 34 0.94 8.38 1.12
N MET A 35 0.45 8.21 2.35
CA MET A 35 0.81 7.09 3.21
C MET A 35 0.32 5.75 2.67
N ARG A 36 -0.86 5.71 2.07
CA ARG A 36 -1.37 4.51 1.42
C ARG A 36 -0.46 4.08 0.25
N LYS A 37 -0.09 5.01 -0.60
CA LYS A 37 0.84 4.75 -1.72
C LYS A 37 2.22 4.34 -1.23
N TYR A 38 2.71 4.97 -0.19
CA TYR A 38 3.99 4.60 0.42
C TYR A 38 3.98 3.14 0.91
N ARG A 39 2.95 2.75 1.66
CA ARG A 39 2.79 1.37 2.15
C ARG A 39 2.65 0.36 1.01
N ALA A 40 1.89 0.71 -0.03
CA ALA A 40 1.74 -0.14 -1.20
C ALA A 40 3.09 -0.36 -1.92
N ASN A 41 3.90 0.67 -2.05
CA ASN A 41 5.25 0.56 -2.62
C ASN A 41 6.19 -0.28 -1.75
N GLU A 42 6.10 -0.16 -0.44
CA GLU A 42 6.86 -0.98 0.50
C GLU A 42 6.50 -2.48 0.37
N ILE A 43 5.22 -2.78 0.25
CA ILE A 43 4.71 -4.13 0.01
C ILE A 43 5.18 -4.65 -1.36
N ALA A 44 5.10 -3.84 -2.41
CA ALA A 44 5.57 -4.20 -3.74
C ALA A 44 7.07 -4.51 -3.75
N HIS A 45 7.86 -3.75 -3.01
CA HIS A 45 9.28 -4.00 -2.83
C HIS A 45 9.54 -5.33 -2.11
N ALA A 46 8.81 -5.62 -1.04
CA ALA A 46 8.91 -6.90 -0.32
C ALA A 46 8.56 -8.08 -1.24
N ILE A 47 7.52 -7.97 -2.06
CA ILE A 47 7.12 -8.98 -3.03
C ILE A 47 8.23 -9.19 -4.07
N SER A 48 8.85 -8.12 -4.56
CA SER A 48 9.96 -8.22 -5.53
C SER A 48 11.17 -8.96 -4.96
N ILE A 49 11.51 -8.70 -3.70
CA ILE A 49 12.57 -9.42 -2.98
C ILE A 49 12.21 -10.90 -2.86
N MET A 50 10.96 -11.19 -2.51
CA MET A 50 10.47 -12.55 -2.37
C MET A 50 10.54 -13.33 -3.69
N VAL A 51 10.12 -12.71 -4.80
CA VAL A 51 10.23 -13.29 -6.15
C VAL A 51 11.69 -13.61 -6.49
N SER A 52 12.60 -12.70 -6.23
CA SER A 52 14.03 -12.92 -6.45
C SER A 52 14.58 -14.09 -5.61
N ALA A 53 14.18 -14.15 -4.36
CA ALA A 53 14.58 -15.23 -3.44
C ALA A 53 14.02 -16.58 -3.90
N MET A 54 12.78 -16.64 -4.36
CA MET A 54 12.15 -17.85 -4.90
C MET A 54 12.89 -18.39 -6.13
N GLN A 55 13.36 -17.50 -7.00
CA GLN A 55 14.10 -17.88 -8.21
C GLN A 55 15.51 -18.40 -7.93
N THR A 56 16.13 -17.95 -6.86
CA THR A 56 17.51 -18.31 -6.50
C THR A 56 17.62 -19.50 -5.55
N THR A 57 16.55 -19.81 -4.83
CA THR A 57 16.53 -20.85 -3.82
C THR A 57 15.77 -22.07 -4.35
N ASN A 58 16.42 -23.23 -4.39
CA ASN A 58 15.74 -24.52 -4.62
C ASN A 58 14.97 -24.94 -3.37
N SER A 59 14.04 -24.11 -2.93
CA SER A 59 13.27 -24.35 -1.73
C SER A 59 12.10 -25.29 -2.02
N ASP A 60 11.78 -26.13 -1.04
CA ASP A 60 10.65 -27.02 -1.11
C ASP A 60 9.38 -26.24 -0.68
N PHE A 61 8.51 -25.99 -1.65
CA PHE A 61 7.25 -25.24 -1.42
C PHE A 61 6.08 -26.09 -0.93
N THR A 62 6.29 -27.37 -0.64
CA THR A 62 5.22 -28.30 -0.25
C THR A 62 4.42 -27.84 0.97
N ASN A 63 5.02 -27.07 1.86
CA ASN A 63 4.37 -26.55 3.08
C ASN A 63 4.11 -25.03 3.04
N GLY A 64 4.32 -24.38 1.88
CA GLY A 64 4.32 -22.94 1.78
C GLY A 64 5.53 -22.30 2.46
N LEU A 65 6.04 -21.21 1.89
CA LEU A 65 7.16 -20.45 2.46
C LEU A 65 6.70 -19.05 2.83
N SER A 66 6.81 -18.71 4.11
CA SER A 66 6.55 -17.37 4.59
C SER A 66 7.70 -16.43 4.19
N TYR A 67 7.36 -15.15 3.97
CA TYR A 67 8.35 -14.09 3.69
C TYR A 67 9.43 -14.02 4.77
N THR A 68 9.06 -14.12 6.02
CA THR A 68 9.98 -14.09 7.17
C THR A 68 10.88 -15.32 7.26
N THR A 69 10.44 -16.44 6.71
CA THR A 69 11.23 -17.68 6.66
C THR A 69 12.18 -17.68 5.47
N LEU A 70 11.72 -17.17 4.34
CA LEU A 70 12.51 -17.11 3.11
C LEU A 70 13.66 -16.10 3.20
N ILE A 71 13.39 -14.99 3.89
CA ILE A 71 14.35 -13.91 4.11
C ILE A 71 14.59 -13.80 5.61
N ASP A 72 15.68 -14.40 6.07
CA ASP A 72 16.05 -14.45 7.48
C ASP A 72 16.19 -13.03 8.07
N GLY A 73 15.49 -12.80 9.16
CA GLY A 73 15.48 -11.51 9.86
C GLY A 73 14.60 -10.42 9.24
N ALA A 74 13.84 -10.74 8.18
CA ALA A 74 12.90 -9.78 7.61
C ALA A 74 11.62 -9.68 8.44
N SER A 75 11.08 -8.47 8.53
CA SER A 75 9.76 -8.19 9.10
C SER A 75 8.75 -7.89 8.02
N LEU A 76 7.48 -8.22 8.26
CA LEU A 76 6.40 -7.90 7.33
C LEU A 76 6.20 -6.39 7.23
N PRO A 77 5.89 -5.86 6.03
CA PRO A 77 5.52 -4.45 5.87
C PRO A 77 4.28 -4.08 6.69
N SER A 78 4.14 -2.80 7.01
CA SER A 78 2.97 -2.29 7.73
C SER A 78 1.67 -2.51 6.95
N GLY A 79 0.65 -3.04 7.61
CA GLY A 79 -0.67 -3.32 7.01
C GLY A 79 -0.77 -4.69 6.35
N VAL A 80 0.27 -5.51 6.42
CA VAL A 80 0.29 -6.89 5.92
C VAL A 80 0.20 -7.87 7.08
N ASP A 81 -0.80 -8.72 7.04
CA ASP A 81 -0.99 -9.80 8.01
C ASP A 81 -0.13 -11.01 7.66
N SER A 82 -0.13 -11.43 6.41
CA SER A 82 0.72 -12.50 5.93
C SER A 82 1.19 -12.29 4.50
N LEU A 83 2.39 -12.78 4.21
CA LEU A 83 2.96 -12.84 2.86
C LEU A 83 3.67 -14.18 2.73
N SER A 84 3.17 -15.04 1.86
CA SER A 84 3.70 -16.39 1.69
C SER A 84 3.68 -16.85 0.25
N ALA A 85 4.59 -17.73 -0.10
CA ALA A 85 4.59 -18.43 -1.38
C ALA A 85 3.93 -19.79 -1.21
N THR A 86 2.94 -20.09 -2.02
CA THR A 86 2.25 -21.38 -2.02
C THR A 86 2.89 -22.37 -2.99
N ASP A 87 3.49 -21.87 -4.05
CA ASP A 87 4.27 -22.65 -5.01
C ASP A 87 5.34 -21.74 -5.69
N GLU A 88 6.10 -22.29 -6.62
CA GLU A 88 7.18 -21.56 -7.33
C GLU A 88 6.71 -20.32 -8.10
N HIS A 89 5.41 -20.23 -8.37
CA HIS A 89 4.82 -19.20 -9.22
C HIS A 89 3.70 -18.40 -8.55
N THR A 90 3.37 -18.70 -7.30
CA THR A 90 2.22 -18.10 -6.63
C THR A 90 2.58 -17.55 -5.26
N ILE A 91 2.35 -16.26 -5.07
CA ILE A 91 2.49 -15.57 -3.80
C ILE A 91 1.11 -15.12 -3.33
N VAL A 92 0.78 -15.34 -2.08
CA VAL A 92 -0.46 -14.88 -1.45
C VAL A 92 -0.13 -13.78 -0.45
N LEU A 93 -0.72 -12.61 -0.67
CA LEU A 93 -0.67 -11.46 0.22
C LEU A 93 -2.01 -11.36 0.95
N GLU A 94 -1.98 -11.29 2.25
CA GLU A 94 -3.13 -11.03 3.08
C GLU A 94 -2.90 -9.73 3.84
N THR A 95 -3.77 -8.74 3.62
CA THR A 95 -3.70 -7.46 4.33
C THR A 95 -4.49 -7.52 5.63
N ASP A 96 -4.18 -6.63 6.56
CA ASP A 96 -4.94 -6.52 7.80
C ASP A 96 -6.41 -6.23 7.53
N VAL A 97 -7.30 -6.77 8.37
CA VAL A 97 -8.74 -6.56 8.27
C VAL A 97 -9.08 -5.07 8.25
N GLY A 98 -9.88 -4.65 7.27
CA GLY A 98 -10.24 -3.26 7.06
C GLY A 98 -9.31 -2.48 6.13
N ASN A 99 -8.30 -3.11 5.55
CA ASN A 99 -7.35 -2.49 4.62
C ASN A 99 -7.57 -2.87 3.14
N ALA A 100 -8.83 -3.05 2.73
CA ALA A 100 -9.17 -3.32 1.33
C ALA A 100 -8.59 -2.28 0.35
N ASP A 101 -8.53 -1.02 0.76
CA ASP A 101 -7.91 0.04 -0.03
C ASP A 101 -6.42 -0.20 -0.28
N LEU A 102 -5.71 -0.74 0.70
CA LEU A 102 -4.30 -1.09 0.56
C LEU A 102 -4.12 -2.27 -0.39
N CYS A 103 -4.95 -3.29 -0.26
CA CYS A 103 -4.98 -4.44 -1.17
C CYS A 103 -5.19 -3.99 -2.62
N ASN A 104 -6.18 -3.15 -2.86
CA ASN A 104 -6.48 -2.60 -4.19
C ASN A 104 -5.34 -1.74 -4.75
N GLU A 105 -4.65 -0.98 -3.89
CA GLU A 105 -3.51 -0.17 -4.33
C GLU A 105 -2.31 -1.03 -4.73
N VAL A 106 -2.05 -2.11 -4.01
CA VAL A 106 -1.01 -3.09 -4.37
C VAL A 106 -1.35 -3.80 -5.68
N GLU A 107 -2.61 -4.23 -5.85
CA GLU A 107 -3.11 -4.81 -7.10
C GLU A 107 -2.85 -3.89 -8.28
N ARG A 108 -3.16 -2.60 -8.13
CA ARG A 108 -2.93 -1.59 -9.17
C ARG A 108 -1.46 -1.45 -9.57
N LEU A 109 -0.53 -1.64 -8.63
CA LEU A 109 0.91 -1.55 -8.92
C LEU A 109 1.41 -2.71 -9.79
N PHE A 110 0.85 -3.90 -9.62
CA PHE A 110 1.25 -5.08 -10.39
C PHE A 110 0.51 -5.24 -11.72
N GLY A 111 -0.68 -4.63 -11.82
CA GLY A 111 -1.55 -4.77 -13.00
C GLY A 111 -2.16 -6.15 -13.15
N ASP A 112 -3.00 -6.32 -14.16
CA ASP A 112 -3.66 -7.58 -14.48
C ASP A 112 -2.90 -8.37 -15.58
N ASP A 113 -3.30 -9.62 -15.80
CA ASP A 113 -2.72 -10.51 -16.80
C ASP A 113 -2.85 -9.98 -18.25
N SER A 114 -3.77 -9.04 -18.49
CA SER A 114 -3.99 -8.44 -19.82
C SER A 114 -2.95 -7.39 -20.19
N SER A 115 -2.21 -6.86 -19.23
CA SER A 115 -1.23 -5.81 -19.43
C SER A 115 0.16 -6.35 -19.69
N ARG A 116 0.42 -6.87 -20.90
CA ARG A 116 1.78 -7.15 -21.41
C ARG A 116 2.61 -8.17 -20.60
N ALA A 117 3.62 -8.71 -21.22
CA ALA A 117 4.73 -9.53 -20.73
C ALA A 117 5.36 -9.09 -19.39
N ILE A 118 4.56 -8.84 -18.38
CA ILE A 118 5.03 -8.63 -17.03
C ILE A 118 5.19 -10.00 -16.39
N TYR A 119 6.36 -10.26 -15.84
CA TYR A 119 6.67 -11.53 -15.16
C TYR A 119 5.88 -11.73 -13.88
N VAL A 120 5.28 -10.66 -13.36
CA VAL A 120 4.52 -10.66 -12.11
C VAL A 120 3.22 -9.91 -12.33
N TYR A 121 2.08 -10.53 -12.06
CA TYR A 121 0.76 -9.90 -12.11
C TYR A 121 -0.08 -10.33 -10.92
N ALA A 122 -1.03 -9.47 -10.54
CA ALA A 122 -1.92 -9.70 -9.42
C ALA A 122 -3.33 -9.97 -9.90
N ASN A 123 -4.03 -10.88 -9.22
CA ASN A 123 -5.47 -11.04 -9.37
C ASN A 123 -6.20 -10.04 -8.45
N ASP A 124 -7.49 -9.86 -8.68
CA ASP A 124 -8.33 -8.97 -7.88
C ASP A 124 -8.26 -9.32 -6.39
N CYS A 125 -8.30 -8.30 -5.55
CA CYS A 125 -8.47 -8.49 -4.11
C CYS A 125 -9.82 -9.12 -3.80
N ASP A 126 -9.83 -10.20 -3.05
CA ASP A 126 -11.07 -10.88 -2.66
C ASP A 126 -11.71 -10.23 -1.41
N ASP A 127 -12.89 -10.74 -1.01
CA ASP A 127 -13.64 -10.25 0.14
C ASP A 127 -12.90 -10.46 1.48
N ASP A 128 -11.94 -11.38 1.51
CA ASP A 128 -11.08 -11.65 2.67
C ASP A 128 -9.78 -10.82 2.64
N GLU A 129 -9.71 -9.82 1.76
CA GLU A 129 -8.56 -8.93 1.59
C GLU A 129 -7.26 -9.68 1.22
N LYS A 130 -7.42 -10.77 0.50
CA LYS A 130 -6.33 -11.58 -0.04
C LYS A 130 -6.06 -11.24 -1.50
N LEU A 131 -4.81 -11.06 -1.82
CA LEU A 131 -4.34 -10.82 -3.18
C LEU A 131 -3.43 -11.98 -3.59
N THR A 132 -3.77 -12.63 -4.69
CA THR A 132 -2.94 -13.68 -5.26
C THR A 132 -2.06 -13.09 -6.35
N ILE A 133 -0.76 -13.20 -6.20
CA ILE A 133 0.23 -12.69 -7.14
C ILE A 133 0.87 -13.86 -7.86
N LYS A 134 0.81 -13.84 -9.18
CA LYS A 134 1.41 -14.88 -10.01
C LYS A 134 2.68 -14.40 -10.67
N VAL A 135 3.67 -15.28 -10.67
CA VAL A 135 4.98 -15.07 -11.28
C VAL A 135 5.10 -15.98 -12.50
N LYS A 136 5.39 -15.41 -13.62
CA LYS A 136 5.64 -16.20 -14.85
C LYS A 136 7.02 -16.82 -14.87
#